data_06146513e4b37ab108b028abd26d2ed4
#
_entry.id   06146513e4b37ab108b028abd26d2ed4
#
_cell.length_a   1.000
_cell.length_b   1.000
_cell.length_c   1.000
_cell.angle_alpha   90.00
_cell.angle_beta   90.00
_cell.angle_gamma   90.00
#
_symmetry.space_group_name_H-M   'P 1'
#
loop_
_entity.id
_entity.type
_entity.pdbx_description
1 polymer ?
#
loop_
_entity_poly.entity_id
_entity_poly.type
_entity_poly.pdbx_seq_one_letter_code
_entity_poly.pdbx_strand_id
1 'polypeptide(L)'
;MYPSFRTGAVSGRTHELSSREHGRHMARSMWRGAIQFGLVTIPVKLYLATEQSGIGFNLLHRTCLNRIQMKVYCPHHDEVIPRSETVRGYEYAKGKYVVVDDEDIDSVPLKTVRAIEIEMFINASREAEGVQFVKQAYYLEPEKIGAKAFYLLKSVLAEQNKTAISKIVLKDREQLAALNPYSKTMLLTTLHWPDEVRSVEELSLPEDEIEIKASEKKMAEQLVASMTGEFNADEYADNYREALMAVIEKKVAGEKPEPSARAEPTNITDLMAALEASVSAARQDRKAVADAPAKAKPAKATRPTRAKKAEEKAEAPRQRRRKTA
;
A
#
# COMPACT_ATOMS: atom_id res chain seq x y z
N MET A 1 -25.57 -23.63 44.12
CA MET A 1 -24.31 -23.84 44.84
C MET A 1 -23.19 -23.42 43.89
N TYR A 2 -22.76 -22.16 43.98
CA TYR A 2 -21.73 -21.58 43.10
C TYR A 2 -20.41 -21.50 43.88
N PRO A 3 -19.29 -21.90 43.31
CA PRO A 3 -17.99 -21.75 43.99
C PRO A 3 -17.48 -20.29 43.85
N SER A 4 -17.08 -19.73 44.98
CA SER A 4 -16.48 -18.42 45.14
C SER A 4 -15.12 -18.35 44.47
N PHE A 5 -14.93 -17.38 43.53
CA PHE A 5 -13.63 -17.02 43.01
C PHE A 5 -12.87 -16.09 43.95
N ARG A 6 -11.70 -16.53 44.37
CA ARG A 6 -10.71 -15.74 45.09
C ARG A 6 -10.15 -14.63 44.16
N THR A 7 -10.25 -13.41 44.64
CA THR A 7 -9.59 -12.23 44.07
C THR A 7 -8.09 -12.31 44.32
N GLY A 8 -7.33 -12.66 43.29
CA GLY A 8 -5.88 -12.46 43.24
C GLY A 8 -5.59 -11.06 42.71
N ALA A 9 -4.92 -10.23 43.52
CA ALA A 9 -4.45 -8.92 43.15
C ALA A 9 -3.47 -9.02 41.97
N VAL A 10 -3.85 -8.52 40.80
CA VAL A 10 -2.97 -8.34 39.65
C VAL A 10 -2.30 -6.98 39.80
N SER A 11 -1.01 -7.02 40.09
CA SER A 11 -0.06 -5.91 40.10
C SER A 11 -0.16 -5.14 38.79
N GLY A 12 -0.49 -3.85 38.88
CA GLY A 12 -0.60 -2.95 37.76
C GLY A 12 0.75 -2.78 37.03
N ARG A 13 0.86 -3.32 35.85
CA ARG A 13 1.76 -2.80 34.81
C ARG A 13 0.90 -2.06 33.80
N THR A 14 0.88 -0.76 33.92
CA THR A 14 0.46 0.14 32.89
C THR A 14 1.35 -0.11 31.67
N HIS A 15 0.82 -0.86 30.68
CA HIS A 15 1.41 -0.87 29.37
C HIS A 15 1.13 0.49 28.74
N GLU A 16 2.09 1.41 28.86
CA GLU A 16 2.21 2.53 27.96
C GLU A 16 2.26 1.95 26.54
N LEU A 17 1.20 2.22 25.77
CA LEU A 17 1.19 2.04 24.33
C LEU A 17 2.17 3.07 23.75
N SER A 18 3.46 2.70 23.81
CA SER A 18 4.56 3.42 23.18
C SER A 18 4.19 3.67 21.71
N SER A 19 4.09 4.96 21.37
CA SER A 19 4.19 5.45 20.02
C SER A 19 5.32 4.70 19.32
N ARG A 20 4.97 3.80 18.38
CA ARG A 20 5.95 3.06 17.58
C ARG A 20 6.80 4.10 16.85
N GLU A 21 7.98 4.35 17.39
CA GLU A 21 9.07 4.95 16.64
C GLU A 21 9.14 4.22 15.29
N HIS A 22 9.14 4.97 14.19
CA HIS A 22 9.45 4.47 12.86
C HIS A 22 10.91 4.00 12.85
N GLY A 23 11.17 2.89 13.52
CA GLY A 23 12.39 2.13 13.30
C GLY A 23 12.43 1.83 11.82
N ARG A 24 13.54 2.16 11.14
CA ARG A 24 13.81 1.79 9.76
C ARG A 24 13.67 0.27 9.63
N HIS A 25 12.44 -0.20 9.41
CA HIS A 25 12.22 -1.56 8.93
C HIS A 25 12.92 -1.63 7.58
N MET A 26 14.03 -2.35 7.53
CA MET A 26 14.68 -2.67 6.26
C MET A 26 13.65 -3.44 5.44
N ALA A 27 13.10 -2.80 4.42
CA ALA A 27 12.12 -3.40 3.55
C ALA A 27 12.72 -4.73 3.01
N ARG A 28 11.99 -5.83 3.17
CA ARG A 28 12.43 -7.13 2.65
C ARG A 28 12.16 -7.15 1.16
N SER A 29 13.21 -7.40 0.36
CA SER A 29 13.01 -7.61 -1.08
C SER A 29 12.14 -8.84 -1.31
N MET A 30 11.09 -8.69 -2.11
CA MET A 30 10.18 -9.79 -2.43
C MET A 30 10.59 -10.56 -3.68
N TRP A 31 11.42 -9.94 -4.54
CA TRP A 31 11.88 -10.52 -5.78
C TRP A 31 13.27 -9.99 -6.13
N ARG A 32 14.09 -10.82 -6.78
CA ARG A 32 15.41 -10.47 -7.29
C ARG A 32 15.54 -11.00 -8.71
N GLY A 33 16.04 -10.16 -9.61
CA GLY A 33 16.23 -10.47 -11.01
C GLY A 33 16.94 -9.34 -11.73
N ALA A 34 16.67 -9.17 -13.02
CA ALA A 34 17.32 -8.14 -13.81
C ALA A 34 16.32 -7.45 -14.77
N ILE A 35 16.53 -6.16 -15.03
CA ILE A 35 15.90 -5.47 -16.16
C ILE A 35 16.71 -5.86 -17.41
N GLN A 36 16.01 -6.26 -18.45
CA GLN A 36 16.60 -6.62 -19.74
C GLN A 36 15.99 -5.77 -20.85
N PHE A 37 16.84 -5.16 -21.66
CA PHE A 37 16.44 -4.50 -22.89
C PHE A 37 17.58 -4.61 -23.94
N GLY A 38 17.31 -5.25 -25.05
CA GLY A 38 18.34 -5.61 -26.02
C GLY A 38 19.43 -6.49 -25.35
N LEU A 39 20.69 -6.07 -25.42
CA LEU A 39 21.82 -6.77 -24.81
C LEU A 39 22.17 -6.30 -23.41
N VAL A 40 21.43 -5.34 -22.86
CA VAL A 40 21.72 -4.75 -21.55
C VAL A 40 20.96 -5.52 -20.47
N THR A 41 21.70 -5.94 -19.43
CA THR A 41 21.14 -6.61 -18.25
C THR A 41 21.51 -5.83 -16.99
N ILE A 42 20.50 -5.39 -16.23
CA ILE A 42 20.65 -4.58 -15.03
C ILE A 42 20.11 -5.34 -13.83
N PRO A 43 20.93 -5.92 -12.95
CA PRO A 43 20.46 -6.64 -11.77
C PRO A 43 19.79 -5.71 -10.76
N VAL A 44 18.59 -6.10 -10.33
CA VAL A 44 17.71 -5.31 -9.44
C VAL A 44 16.97 -6.19 -8.43
N LYS A 45 16.51 -5.54 -7.36
CA LYS A 45 15.59 -6.10 -6.38
C LYS A 45 14.29 -5.31 -6.39
N LEU A 46 13.17 -6.00 -6.18
CA LEU A 46 11.84 -5.40 -6.04
C LEU A 46 11.40 -5.36 -4.58
N TYR A 47 10.77 -4.24 -4.23
CA TYR A 47 10.13 -4.00 -2.94
C TYR A 47 8.72 -3.51 -3.17
N LEU A 48 7.75 -3.96 -2.38
CA LEU A 48 6.40 -3.37 -2.41
C LEU A 48 6.48 -1.87 -2.12
N ALA A 49 5.84 -1.07 -2.96
CA ALA A 49 5.77 0.39 -2.77
C ALA A 49 4.71 0.79 -1.74
N THR A 50 3.77 -0.11 -1.43
CA THR A 50 2.66 0.11 -0.50
C THR A 50 2.61 -0.98 0.55
N GLU A 51 2.22 -0.62 1.76
CA GLU A 51 1.98 -1.54 2.87
C GLU A 51 0.52 -1.42 3.31
N GLN A 52 -0.13 -2.57 3.54
CA GLN A 52 -1.49 -2.56 4.08
C GLN A 52 -1.45 -2.26 5.57
N SER A 53 -2.05 -1.15 5.97
CA SER A 53 -2.12 -0.70 7.36
C SER A 53 -3.49 -0.93 8.01
N GLY A 54 -4.31 -1.81 7.47
CA GLY A 54 -5.64 -2.11 8.00
C GLY A 54 -5.62 -2.80 9.36
N ILE A 55 -6.69 -2.65 10.14
CA ILE A 55 -6.88 -3.34 11.42
C ILE A 55 -7.20 -4.80 11.14
N GLY A 56 -6.32 -5.71 11.57
CA GLY A 56 -6.52 -7.15 11.43
C GLY A 56 -7.41 -7.72 12.53
N PHE A 57 -8.48 -8.44 12.16
CA PHE A 57 -9.35 -9.15 13.09
C PHE A 57 -9.11 -10.65 13.02
N ASN A 58 -9.10 -11.32 14.18
CA ASN A 58 -9.10 -12.76 14.27
C ASN A 58 -10.54 -13.27 14.46
N LEU A 59 -10.89 -14.34 13.79
CA LEU A 59 -12.17 -15.02 14.00
C LEU A 59 -12.12 -15.82 15.30
N LEU A 60 -13.09 -15.56 16.17
CA LEU A 60 -13.24 -16.22 17.46
C LEU A 60 -14.54 -17.03 17.50
N HIS A 61 -14.51 -18.16 18.20
CA HIS A 61 -15.72 -18.90 18.50
C HIS A 61 -16.58 -18.12 19.51
N ARG A 62 -17.85 -17.87 19.17
CA ARG A 62 -18.74 -16.98 19.94
C ARG A 62 -18.88 -17.39 21.41
N THR A 63 -18.89 -18.67 21.69
CA THR A 63 -19.17 -19.20 23.03
C THR A 63 -17.92 -19.17 23.93
N CYS A 64 -16.76 -19.55 23.42
CA CYS A 64 -15.53 -19.68 24.23
C CYS A 64 -14.50 -18.58 23.94
N LEU A 65 -14.75 -17.71 22.96
CA LEU A 65 -13.86 -16.61 22.54
C LEU A 65 -12.44 -17.04 22.14
N ASN A 66 -12.23 -18.32 21.89
CA ASN A 66 -10.96 -18.84 21.39
C ASN A 66 -10.87 -18.64 19.88
N ARG A 67 -9.62 -18.41 19.41
CA ARG A 67 -9.34 -18.28 17.99
C ARG A 67 -9.64 -19.59 17.27
N ILE A 68 -10.43 -19.51 16.19
CA ILE A 68 -10.73 -20.67 15.33
C ILE A 68 -9.61 -20.93 14.35
N GLN A 69 -9.50 -22.19 13.91
CA GLN A 69 -8.60 -22.64 12.86
C GLN A 69 -9.41 -23.12 11.66
N MET A 70 -8.98 -22.78 10.46
CA MET A 70 -9.55 -23.33 9.23
C MET A 70 -8.82 -24.63 8.88
N LYS A 71 -9.59 -25.70 8.69
CA LYS A 71 -9.09 -27.01 8.27
C LYS A 71 -9.62 -27.32 6.88
N VAL A 72 -8.80 -27.98 6.08
CA VAL A 72 -9.23 -28.50 4.77
C VAL A 72 -9.98 -29.79 5.01
N TYR A 73 -11.21 -29.86 4.48
CA TYR A 73 -12.11 -30.98 4.68
C TYR A 73 -12.48 -31.62 3.34
N CYS A 74 -12.37 -32.94 3.24
CA CYS A 74 -12.79 -33.68 2.07
C CYS A 74 -14.21 -34.23 2.27
N PRO A 75 -15.24 -33.72 1.56
CA PRO A 75 -16.62 -34.13 1.77
C PRO A 75 -16.91 -35.56 1.28
N HIS A 76 -16.03 -36.10 0.43
CA HIS A 76 -16.20 -37.47 -0.08
C HIS A 76 -15.80 -38.51 0.95
N HIS A 77 -14.72 -38.26 1.71
CA HIS A 77 -14.21 -39.18 2.73
C HIS A 77 -14.65 -38.79 4.15
N ASP A 78 -15.38 -37.66 4.30
CA ASP A 78 -15.85 -37.13 5.60
C ASP A 78 -14.71 -36.92 6.61
N GLU A 79 -13.54 -36.46 6.12
CA GLU A 79 -12.35 -36.31 6.95
C GLU A 79 -11.64 -34.98 6.72
N VAL A 80 -10.86 -34.55 7.73
CA VAL A 80 -9.98 -33.39 7.65
C VAL A 80 -8.62 -33.85 7.14
N ILE A 81 -8.20 -33.30 5.99
CA ILE A 81 -6.94 -33.64 5.36
C ILE A 81 -5.91 -32.53 5.53
N PRO A 82 -4.61 -32.83 5.62
CA PRO A 82 -3.57 -31.85 5.61
C PRO A 82 -3.49 -31.17 4.22
N ARG A 83 -3.08 -29.90 4.20
CA ARG A 83 -2.96 -29.15 2.94
C ARG A 83 -1.95 -29.78 1.96
N SER A 84 -0.96 -30.52 2.48
CA SER A 84 0.03 -31.24 1.67
C SER A 84 -0.58 -32.39 0.83
N GLU A 85 -1.75 -32.87 1.17
CA GLU A 85 -2.47 -33.90 0.41
C GLU A 85 -3.43 -33.34 -0.62
N THR A 86 -3.48 -31.99 -0.77
CA THR A 86 -4.28 -31.36 -1.81
C THR A 86 -3.45 -31.16 -3.09
N VAL A 87 -4.09 -31.40 -4.22
CA VAL A 87 -3.52 -31.14 -5.56
C VAL A 87 -4.32 -30.05 -6.27
N ARG A 88 -3.72 -29.41 -7.28
CA ARG A 88 -4.41 -28.45 -8.12
C ARG A 88 -5.18 -29.19 -9.21
N GLY A 89 -6.47 -28.92 -9.33
CA GLY A 89 -7.32 -29.45 -10.39
C GLY A 89 -7.87 -28.33 -11.27
N TYR A 90 -7.71 -28.47 -12.59
CA TYR A 90 -8.36 -27.58 -13.56
C TYR A 90 -9.64 -28.21 -14.08
N GLU A 91 -10.78 -27.54 -13.89
CA GLU A 91 -12.07 -28.01 -14.38
C GLU A 91 -12.21 -27.71 -15.87
N TYR A 92 -12.01 -28.72 -16.73
CA TYR A 92 -12.13 -28.57 -18.18
C TYR A 92 -13.54 -28.85 -18.70
N ALA A 93 -14.39 -29.49 -17.94
CA ALA A 93 -15.81 -29.67 -18.17
C ALA A 93 -16.51 -29.84 -16.80
N LYS A 94 -17.79 -29.53 -16.72
CA LYS A 94 -18.56 -29.57 -15.48
C LYS A 94 -18.35 -30.89 -14.70
N GLY A 95 -17.73 -30.81 -13.54
CA GLY A 95 -17.42 -31.95 -12.66
C GLY A 95 -16.26 -32.83 -13.13
N LYS A 96 -15.51 -32.44 -14.19
CA LYS A 96 -14.32 -33.16 -14.67
C LYS A 96 -13.06 -32.32 -14.48
N TYR A 97 -12.12 -32.90 -13.76
CA TYR A 97 -10.88 -32.23 -13.40
C TYR A 97 -9.68 -32.94 -13.99
N VAL A 98 -8.70 -32.19 -14.42
CA VAL A 98 -7.34 -32.66 -14.69
C VAL A 98 -6.43 -32.14 -13.58
N VAL A 99 -5.60 -33.00 -13.05
CA VAL A 99 -4.59 -32.60 -12.06
C VAL A 99 -3.47 -31.87 -12.78
N VAL A 100 -3.06 -30.75 -12.22
CA VAL A 100 -1.91 -29.94 -12.69
C VAL A 100 -0.94 -29.87 -11.52
N ASP A 101 0.22 -30.46 -11.64
CA ASP A 101 1.26 -30.47 -10.63
C ASP A 101 2.29 -29.34 -10.84
N ASP A 102 3.27 -29.25 -9.93
CA ASP A 102 4.28 -28.19 -10.01
C ASP A 102 5.22 -28.43 -11.20
N GLU A 103 5.44 -29.67 -11.62
CA GLU A 103 6.28 -30.02 -12.79
C GLU A 103 5.62 -29.54 -14.10
N ASP A 104 4.29 -29.65 -14.21
CA ASP A 104 3.53 -29.15 -15.34
C ASP A 104 3.67 -27.61 -15.44
N ILE A 105 3.58 -26.91 -14.32
CA ILE A 105 3.72 -25.45 -14.27
C ILE A 105 5.14 -25.04 -14.63
N ASP A 106 6.15 -25.73 -14.11
CA ASP A 106 7.55 -25.46 -14.40
C ASP A 106 7.93 -25.77 -15.87
N SER A 107 7.18 -26.64 -16.53
CA SER A 107 7.34 -26.94 -17.96
C SER A 107 6.91 -25.82 -18.91
N VAL A 108 6.12 -24.84 -18.40
CA VAL A 108 5.68 -23.71 -19.21
C VAL A 108 6.90 -22.83 -19.54
N PRO A 109 7.26 -22.62 -20.82
CA PRO A 109 8.46 -21.90 -21.20
C PRO A 109 8.27 -20.39 -21.02
N LEU A 110 8.40 -19.90 -19.79
CA LEU A 110 8.38 -18.48 -19.50
C LEU A 110 9.74 -17.87 -19.81
N LYS A 111 9.82 -17.00 -20.81
CA LYS A 111 11.06 -16.28 -21.17
C LYS A 111 11.53 -15.32 -20.07
N THR A 112 10.61 -14.85 -19.22
CA THR A 112 10.84 -13.78 -18.24
C THR A 112 11.14 -14.27 -16.83
N VAL A 113 11.56 -15.53 -16.66
CA VAL A 113 11.95 -16.05 -15.35
C VAL A 113 13.10 -15.21 -14.78
N ARG A 114 12.84 -14.50 -13.67
CA ARG A 114 13.79 -13.58 -13.02
C ARG A 114 14.27 -12.40 -13.91
N ALA A 115 13.49 -12.05 -14.95
CA ALA A 115 13.75 -10.88 -15.79
C ALA A 115 12.54 -9.94 -15.84
N ILE A 116 12.81 -8.65 -15.95
CA ILE A 116 11.88 -7.61 -16.37
C ILE A 116 12.26 -7.31 -17.82
N GLU A 117 11.56 -7.93 -18.76
CA GLU A 117 11.84 -7.79 -20.18
C GLU A 117 11.12 -6.56 -20.74
N ILE A 118 11.89 -5.55 -21.15
CA ILE A 118 11.32 -4.36 -21.77
C ILE A 118 11.00 -4.68 -23.23
N GLU A 119 9.71 -4.60 -23.57
CA GLU A 119 9.19 -4.85 -24.92
C GLU A 119 9.23 -3.58 -25.79
N MET A 120 8.86 -2.43 -25.20
CA MET A 120 8.78 -1.16 -25.92
C MET A 120 8.81 0.06 -24.99
N PHE A 121 9.04 1.23 -25.59
CA PHE A 121 8.93 2.51 -24.91
C PHE A 121 7.79 3.33 -25.50
N ILE A 122 6.94 3.88 -24.64
CA ILE A 122 5.82 4.75 -25.01
C ILE A 122 6.02 6.15 -24.45
N ASN A 123 5.31 7.14 -24.98
CA ASN A 123 5.24 8.45 -24.33
C ASN A 123 4.54 8.28 -22.97
N ALA A 124 5.10 8.86 -21.92
CA ALA A 124 4.41 8.91 -20.65
C ALA A 124 3.18 9.80 -20.83
N SER A 125 2.04 9.19 -21.18
CA SER A 125 0.80 9.93 -21.33
C SER A 125 0.35 10.38 -19.96
N ARG A 126 -0.06 11.65 -19.86
CA ARG A 126 -0.70 12.20 -18.65
C ARG A 126 -2.19 11.83 -18.61
N GLU A 127 -2.65 11.11 -19.59
CA GLU A 127 -4.07 10.80 -19.76
C GLU A 127 -4.46 9.69 -18.78
N ALA A 128 -5.61 9.86 -18.18
CA ALA A 128 -6.20 8.92 -17.23
C ALA A 128 -6.55 7.55 -17.86
N GLU A 129 -6.36 7.40 -19.18
CA GLU A 129 -6.71 6.21 -19.98
C GLU A 129 -6.00 4.92 -19.57
N GLY A 130 -4.96 4.99 -18.72
CA GLY A 130 -4.24 3.80 -18.26
C GLY A 130 -4.46 3.45 -16.78
N VAL A 131 -5.25 4.23 -16.05
CA VAL A 131 -5.43 4.02 -14.60
C VAL A 131 -6.14 2.72 -14.29
N GLN A 132 -7.09 2.30 -15.12
CA GLN A 132 -7.82 1.03 -14.97
C GLN A 132 -6.92 -0.20 -15.08
N PHE A 133 -5.74 -0.07 -15.71
CA PHE A 133 -4.80 -1.18 -15.84
C PHE A 133 -3.90 -1.34 -14.61
N VAL A 134 -3.78 -0.33 -13.75
CA VAL A 134 -2.87 -0.35 -12.60
C VAL A 134 -3.31 -1.39 -11.56
N LYS A 135 -2.40 -2.32 -11.21
CA LYS A 135 -2.63 -3.39 -10.25
C LYS A 135 -1.84 -3.21 -8.95
N GLN A 136 -0.51 -3.15 -9.04
CA GLN A 136 0.37 -3.06 -7.88
C GLN A 136 1.66 -2.33 -8.25
N ALA A 137 2.16 -1.49 -7.35
CA ALA A 137 3.40 -0.74 -7.52
C ALA A 137 4.55 -1.32 -6.69
N TYR A 138 5.77 -1.27 -7.24
CA TYR A 138 7.00 -1.76 -6.62
C TYR A 138 8.14 -0.78 -6.83
N TYR A 139 8.97 -0.59 -5.81
CA TYR A 139 10.24 0.13 -5.93
C TYR A 139 11.35 -0.80 -6.39
N LEU A 140 12.24 -0.29 -7.23
CA LEU A 140 13.41 -0.99 -7.74
C LEU A 140 14.69 -0.50 -7.05
N GLU A 141 15.50 -1.41 -6.57
CA GLU A 141 16.84 -1.14 -6.04
C GLU A 141 17.87 -1.80 -6.94
N PRO A 142 18.78 -1.03 -7.58
CA PRO A 142 19.85 -1.64 -8.36
C PRO A 142 20.87 -2.34 -7.47
N GLU A 143 21.39 -3.46 -7.93
CA GLU A 143 22.60 -4.05 -7.34
C GLU A 143 23.83 -3.20 -7.73
N LYS A 144 24.88 -3.25 -6.91
CA LYS A 144 26.07 -2.38 -7.08
C LYS A 144 26.67 -2.45 -8.49
N ILE A 145 26.73 -3.64 -9.08
CA ILE A 145 27.29 -3.85 -10.41
C ILE A 145 26.44 -3.23 -11.52
N GLY A 146 25.12 -3.14 -11.35
CA GLY A 146 24.17 -2.58 -12.33
C GLY A 146 23.86 -1.09 -12.12
N ALA A 147 24.36 -0.46 -11.07
CA ALA A 147 23.92 0.88 -10.67
C ALA A 147 24.10 1.93 -11.78
N LYS A 148 25.23 1.95 -12.48
CA LYS A 148 25.47 2.90 -13.56
C LYS A 148 24.45 2.76 -14.70
N ALA A 149 24.17 1.55 -15.15
CA ALA A 149 23.20 1.28 -16.21
C ALA A 149 21.76 1.58 -15.76
N PHE A 150 21.44 1.31 -14.50
CA PHE A 150 20.15 1.64 -13.91
C PHE A 150 19.87 3.14 -13.92
N TYR A 151 20.80 3.96 -13.43
CA TYR A 151 20.62 5.39 -13.39
C TYR A 151 20.69 6.04 -14.79
N LEU A 152 21.45 5.46 -15.72
CA LEU A 152 21.43 5.88 -17.12
C LEU A 152 20.04 5.65 -17.73
N LEU A 153 19.47 4.45 -17.60
CA LEU A 153 18.12 4.16 -18.09
C LEU A 153 17.09 5.11 -17.46
N LYS A 154 17.15 5.29 -16.13
CA LYS A 154 16.27 6.22 -15.41
C LYS A 154 16.35 7.64 -15.96
N SER A 155 17.57 8.17 -16.18
CA SER A 155 17.80 9.54 -16.71
C SER A 155 17.18 9.70 -18.10
N VAL A 156 17.45 8.76 -19.00
CA VAL A 156 16.92 8.78 -20.38
C VAL A 156 15.38 8.73 -20.39
N LEU A 157 14.76 7.86 -19.56
CA LEU A 157 13.32 7.80 -19.45
C LEU A 157 12.71 9.10 -18.93
N ALA A 158 13.37 9.74 -17.95
CA ALA A 158 12.92 11.02 -17.39
C ALA A 158 13.04 12.17 -18.39
N GLU A 159 14.21 12.28 -19.05
CA GLU A 159 14.51 13.36 -20.01
C GLU A 159 13.62 13.30 -21.25
N GLN A 160 13.34 12.09 -21.73
CA GLN A 160 12.51 11.87 -22.91
C GLN A 160 11.02 11.72 -22.60
N ASN A 161 10.62 11.82 -21.32
CA ASN A 161 9.25 11.60 -20.85
C ASN A 161 8.66 10.29 -21.38
N LYS A 162 9.39 9.19 -21.16
CA LYS A 162 9.01 7.85 -21.64
C LYS A 162 8.70 6.92 -20.47
N THR A 163 7.79 5.99 -20.76
CA THR A 163 7.49 4.82 -19.93
C THR A 163 7.92 3.57 -20.68
N ALA A 164 8.60 2.64 -20.02
CA ALA A 164 8.91 1.34 -20.61
C ALA A 164 7.79 0.35 -20.29
N ILE A 165 7.23 -0.28 -21.32
CA ILE A 165 6.30 -1.40 -21.16
C ILE A 165 7.12 -2.68 -21.14
N SER A 166 6.86 -3.53 -20.17
CA SER A 166 7.64 -4.71 -19.86
C SER A 166 6.76 -5.88 -19.41
N LYS A 167 7.33 -7.07 -19.41
CA LYS A 167 6.76 -8.27 -18.80
C LYS A 167 7.64 -8.73 -17.66
N ILE A 168 7.03 -9.27 -16.62
CA ILE A 168 7.71 -9.82 -15.45
C ILE A 168 6.98 -11.04 -14.94
N VAL A 169 7.71 -12.06 -14.48
CA VAL A 169 7.12 -13.20 -13.77
C VAL A 169 7.20 -12.96 -12.27
N LEU A 170 6.05 -12.88 -11.63
CA LEU A 170 5.88 -12.75 -10.17
C LEU A 170 4.95 -13.86 -9.68
N LYS A 171 5.40 -14.65 -8.71
CA LYS A 171 4.61 -15.77 -8.14
C LYS A 171 4.10 -16.72 -9.22
N ASP A 172 4.99 -17.17 -10.08
CA ASP A 172 4.75 -18.13 -11.17
C ASP A 172 3.71 -17.68 -12.23
N ARG A 173 3.51 -16.38 -12.32
CA ARG A 173 2.62 -15.77 -13.32
C ARG A 173 3.30 -14.63 -14.03
N GLU A 174 3.22 -14.64 -15.36
CA GLU A 174 3.62 -13.50 -16.18
C GLU A 174 2.63 -12.35 -15.98
N GLN A 175 3.14 -11.15 -15.83
CA GLN A 175 2.37 -9.91 -15.65
C GLN A 175 2.90 -8.84 -16.58
N LEU A 176 2.00 -8.08 -17.17
CA LEU A 176 2.34 -6.85 -17.86
C LEU A 176 2.76 -5.80 -16.82
N ALA A 177 3.76 -4.99 -17.14
CA ALA A 177 4.24 -3.96 -16.22
C ALA A 177 4.72 -2.71 -16.96
N ALA A 178 4.58 -1.57 -16.31
CA ALA A 178 5.12 -0.29 -16.72
C ALA A 178 6.25 0.12 -15.80
N LEU A 179 7.38 0.55 -16.38
CA LEU A 179 8.54 1.02 -15.66
C LEU A 179 8.71 2.53 -15.87
N ASN A 180 8.67 3.28 -14.78
CA ASN A 180 8.72 4.73 -14.77
C ASN A 180 9.85 5.27 -13.87
N PRO A 181 10.49 6.40 -14.21
CA PRO A 181 11.35 7.12 -13.29
C PRO A 181 10.53 7.64 -12.10
N TYR A 182 11.02 7.44 -10.88
CA TYR A 182 10.36 7.92 -9.68
C TYR A 182 11.37 8.35 -8.62
N SER A 183 11.33 9.60 -8.18
CA SER A 183 12.23 10.15 -7.16
C SER A 183 13.69 9.71 -7.37
N LYS A 184 14.30 9.03 -6.39
CA LYS A 184 15.68 8.52 -6.46
C LYS A 184 15.80 7.14 -7.11
N THR A 185 14.70 6.50 -7.48
CA THR A 185 14.66 5.14 -8.05
C THR A 185 13.77 5.07 -9.28
N MET A 186 13.39 3.88 -9.70
CA MET A 186 12.33 3.62 -10.67
C MET A 186 11.18 2.88 -10.00
N LEU A 187 9.97 3.10 -10.50
CA LEU A 187 8.74 2.45 -10.08
C LEU A 187 8.34 1.45 -11.17
N LEU A 188 8.18 0.19 -10.77
CA LEU A 188 7.55 -0.83 -11.59
C LEU A 188 6.10 -0.95 -11.16
N THR A 189 5.16 -0.71 -12.08
CA THR A 189 3.74 -0.87 -11.84
C THR A 189 3.25 -2.06 -12.64
N THR A 190 2.78 -3.12 -11.97
CA THR A 190 2.12 -4.22 -12.68
C THR A 190 0.75 -3.79 -13.16
N LEU A 191 0.37 -4.28 -14.33
CA LEU A 191 -0.84 -3.92 -15.03
C LEU A 191 -1.74 -5.14 -15.19
N HIS A 192 -3.04 -4.91 -15.30
CA HIS A 192 -3.98 -5.91 -15.75
C HIS A 192 -3.79 -6.20 -17.23
N TRP A 193 -4.09 -7.43 -17.66
CA TRP A 193 -4.18 -7.74 -19.05
C TRP A 193 -5.43 -7.09 -19.69
N PRO A 194 -5.44 -6.83 -21.00
CA PRO A 194 -6.59 -6.20 -21.66
C PRO A 194 -7.92 -6.95 -21.48
N ASP A 195 -7.86 -8.27 -21.37
CA ASP A 195 -9.00 -9.15 -21.13
C ASP A 195 -9.49 -9.17 -19.68
N GLU A 196 -8.66 -8.67 -18.72
CA GLU A 196 -9.07 -8.46 -17.31
C GLU A 196 -9.83 -7.14 -17.13
N VAL A 197 -9.74 -6.21 -18.07
CA VAL A 197 -10.38 -4.88 -17.99
C VAL A 197 -11.76 -4.91 -18.62
N ARG A 198 -12.78 -4.59 -17.83
CA ARG A 198 -14.18 -4.57 -18.29
C ARG A 198 -14.43 -3.43 -19.27
N SER A 199 -15.25 -3.68 -20.29
CA SER A 199 -15.68 -2.64 -21.21
C SER A 199 -16.69 -1.68 -20.55
N VAL A 200 -16.56 -0.40 -20.86
CA VAL A 200 -17.55 0.62 -20.47
C VAL A 200 -18.91 0.37 -21.15
N GLU A 201 -18.92 -0.33 -22.29
CA GLU A 201 -20.14 -0.70 -23.02
C GLU A 201 -21.05 -1.67 -22.24
N GLU A 202 -20.51 -2.35 -21.21
CA GLU A 202 -21.31 -3.17 -20.30
C GLU A 202 -22.21 -2.35 -19.35
N LEU A 203 -22.01 -1.04 -19.31
CA LEU A 203 -22.75 -0.14 -18.42
C LEU A 203 -24.02 0.37 -19.11
N SER A 204 -25.10 0.46 -18.36
CA SER A 204 -26.34 1.11 -18.81
C SER A 204 -26.21 2.62 -18.70
N LEU A 205 -25.50 3.24 -19.62
CA LEU A 205 -25.36 4.68 -19.72
C LEU A 205 -26.52 5.26 -20.53
N PRO A 206 -26.92 6.52 -20.30
CA PRO A 206 -27.90 7.20 -21.17
C PRO A 206 -27.39 7.25 -22.60
N GLU A 207 -28.24 6.87 -23.58
CA GLU A 207 -27.89 6.91 -25.00
C GLU A 207 -27.93 8.34 -25.55
N ASP A 208 -28.77 9.21 -24.97
CA ASP A 208 -28.92 10.60 -25.38
C ASP A 208 -27.97 11.52 -24.58
N GLU A 209 -27.46 12.55 -25.24
CA GLU A 209 -26.72 13.63 -24.57
C GLU A 209 -27.63 14.35 -23.56
N ILE A 210 -27.24 14.32 -22.30
CA ILE A 210 -27.95 15.04 -21.24
C ILE A 210 -27.74 16.53 -21.46
N GLU A 211 -28.83 17.27 -21.65
CA GLU A 211 -28.79 18.73 -21.85
C GLU A 211 -28.31 19.43 -20.57
N ILE A 212 -27.12 20.04 -20.63
CA ILE A 212 -26.54 20.83 -19.54
C ILE A 212 -26.68 22.32 -19.89
N LYS A 213 -27.39 23.06 -19.04
CA LYS A 213 -27.58 24.52 -19.21
C LYS A 213 -26.24 25.24 -18.98
N ALA A 214 -26.01 26.30 -19.75
CA ALA A 214 -24.83 27.14 -19.65
C ALA A 214 -24.62 27.74 -18.24
N SER A 215 -25.71 28.05 -17.53
CA SER A 215 -25.69 28.53 -16.15
C SER A 215 -25.20 27.46 -15.17
N GLU A 216 -25.65 26.22 -15.33
CA GLU A 216 -25.23 25.07 -14.51
C GLU A 216 -23.75 24.78 -14.70
N LYS A 217 -23.29 24.75 -15.95
CA LYS A 217 -21.89 24.57 -16.30
C LYS A 217 -21.00 25.65 -15.70
N LYS A 218 -21.39 26.93 -15.81
CA LYS A 218 -20.64 28.06 -15.23
C LYS A 218 -20.54 27.96 -13.70
N MET A 219 -21.63 27.57 -13.03
CA MET A 219 -21.64 27.42 -11.58
C MET A 219 -20.74 26.24 -11.14
N ALA A 220 -20.80 25.11 -11.85
CA ALA A 220 -19.93 23.96 -11.63
C ALA A 220 -18.44 24.31 -11.84
N GLU A 221 -18.10 25.06 -12.89
CA GLU A 221 -16.74 25.56 -13.14
C GLU A 221 -16.24 26.45 -11.99
N GLN A 222 -17.09 27.32 -11.44
CA GLN A 222 -16.72 28.13 -10.27
C GLN A 222 -16.48 27.29 -9.02
N LEU A 223 -17.29 26.26 -8.78
CA LEU A 223 -17.12 25.35 -7.66
C LEU A 223 -15.79 24.56 -7.81
N VAL A 224 -15.55 23.97 -8.98
CA VAL A 224 -14.28 23.25 -9.25
C VAL A 224 -13.08 24.17 -9.05
N ALA A 225 -13.11 25.38 -9.61
CA ALA A 225 -12.03 26.37 -9.43
C ALA A 225 -11.84 26.76 -7.95
N SER A 226 -12.92 26.82 -7.17
CA SER A 226 -12.84 27.11 -5.73
C SER A 226 -12.21 25.98 -4.91
N MET A 227 -12.32 24.75 -5.36
CA MET A 227 -11.78 23.55 -4.70
C MET A 227 -10.45 23.07 -5.30
N THR A 228 -9.99 23.70 -6.39
CA THR A 228 -8.69 23.35 -7.00
C THR A 228 -7.53 23.78 -6.11
N GLY A 229 -6.61 22.88 -5.82
CA GLY A 229 -5.42 23.11 -5.02
C GLY A 229 -4.31 22.10 -5.36
N GLU A 230 -3.19 22.20 -4.68
CA GLU A 230 -2.13 21.21 -4.75
C GLU A 230 -2.46 20.00 -3.87
N PHE A 231 -2.26 18.80 -4.41
CA PHE A 231 -2.48 17.58 -3.64
C PHE A 231 -1.33 17.35 -2.65
N ASN A 232 -1.67 17.40 -1.36
CA ASN A 232 -0.76 17.04 -0.28
C ASN A 232 -1.29 15.80 0.45
N ALA A 233 -0.64 14.66 0.23
CA ALA A 233 -1.07 13.38 0.81
C ALA A 233 -1.06 13.37 2.35
N ASP A 234 -0.22 14.18 2.99
CA ASP A 234 -0.09 14.24 4.45
C ASP A 234 -1.33 14.88 5.15
N GLU A 235 -2.18 15.54 4.38
CA GLU A 235 -3.44 16.13 4.88
C GLU A 235 -4.59 15.12 4.97
N TYR A 236 -4.42 13.93 4.38
CA TYR A 236 -5.44 12.88 4.36
C TYR A 236 -5.09 11.79 5.37
N ALA A 237 -5.98 11.56 6.32
CA ALA A 237 -5.90 10.51 7.31
C ALA A 237 -7.04 9.50 7.15
N ASP A 238 -6.80 8.25 7.54
CA ASP A 238 -7.83 7.22 7.59
C ASP A 238 -8.69 7.41 8.85
N ASN A 239 -9.68 8.30 8.76
CA ASN A 239 -10.60 8.62 9.84
C ASN A 239 -11.41 7.39 10.30
N TYR A 240 -11.69 6.45 9.40
CA TYR A 240 -12.39 5.20 9.76
C TYR A 240 -11.53 4.36 10.70
N ARG A 241 -10.25 4.22 10.39
CA ARG A 241 -9.29 3.49 11.23
C ARG A 241 -9.17 4.11 12.61
N GLU A 242 -9.08 5.44 12.70
CA GLU A 242 -9.00 6.16 13.97
C GLU A 242 -10.29 5.97 14.80
N ALA A 243 -11.45 6.14 14.18
CA ALA A 243 -12.75 5.93 14.83
C ALA A 243 -12.91 4.47 15.31
N LEU A 244 -12.50 3.50 14.48
CA LEU A 244 -12.57 2.09 14.83
C LEU A 244 -11.63 1.74 16.00
N MET A 245 -10.41 2.30 16.02
CA MET A 245 -9.47 2.13 17.13
C MET A 245 -10.05 2.71 18.43
N ALA A 246 -10.67 3.88 18.39
CA ALA A 246 -11.34 4.47 19.56
C ALA A 246 -12.48 3.60 20.10
N VAL A 247 -13.27 2.96 19.20
CA VAL A 247 -14.31 1.99 19.58
C VAL A 247 -13.70 0.76 20.25
N ILE A 248 -12.58 0.24 19.72
CA ILE A 248 -11.88 -0.92 20.29
C ILE A 248 -11.34 -0.58 21.69
N GLU A 249 -10.71 0.58 21.85
CA GLU A 249 -10.17 1.05 23.14
C GLU A 249 -11.28 1.18 24.19
N LYS A 250 -12.43 1.78 23.87
CA LYS A 250 -13.60 1.82 24.74
C LYS A 250 -14.06 0.42 25.16
N LYS A 251 -14.13 -0.52 24.23
CA LYS A 251 -14.50 -1.91 24.53
C LYS A 251 -13.48 -2.62 25.43
N VAL A 252 -12.18 -2.37 25.23
CA VAL A 252 -11.11 -2.88 26.11
C VAL A 252 -11.24 -2.32 27.52
N ALA A 253 -11.65 -1.04 27.65
CA ALA A 253 -11.95 -0.40 28.94
C ALA A 253 -13.26 -0.88 29.59
N GLY A 254 -14.06 -1.73 28.92
CA GLY A 254 -15.35 -2.22 29.41
C GLY A 254 -16.53 -1.29 29.17
N GLU A 255 -16.30 -0.21 28.42
CA GLU A 255 -17.35 0.74 28.07
C GLU A 255 -18.15 0.26 26.84
N LYS A 256 -19.45 0.60 26.83
CA LYS A 256 -20.28 0.35 25.62
C LYS A 256 -20.11 1.51 24.65
N PRO A 257 -19.70 1.22 23.40
CA PRO A 257 -19.64 2.27 22.38
C PRO A 257 -21.06 2.79 22.08
N GLU A 258 -21.23 4.11 22.04
CA GLU A 258 -22.48 4.71 21.60
C GLU A 258 -22.61 4.59 20.08
N PRO A 259 -23.80 4.31 19.55
CA PRO A 259 -24.02 4.28 18.11
C PRO A 259 -23.81 5.68 17.54
N SER A 260 -22.90 5.80 16.56
CA SER A 260 -22.75 7.06 15.81
C SER A 260 -24.00 7.35 15.01
N ALA A 261 -24.47 8.60 15.05
CA ALA A 261 -25.58 9.03 14.20
C ALA A 261 -25.19 8.83 12.72
N ARG A 262 -26.00 8.05 11.99
CA ARG A 262 -25.81 7.87 10.56
C ARG A 262 -26.22 9.16 9.87
N ALA A 263 -25.33 9.76 9.10
CA ALA A 263 -25.67 10.90 8.26
C ALA A 263 -26.80 10.50 7.30
N GLU A 264 -27.90 11.24 7.32
CA GLU A 264 -29.00 11.02 6.38
C GLU A 264 -28.55 11.47 4.97
N PRO A 265 -28.91 10.70 3.93
CA PRO A 265 -28.58 11.10 2.56
C PRO A 265 -29.34 12.38 2.22
N THR A 266 -28.61 13.42 1.82
CA THR A 266 -29.20 14.67 1.36
C THR A 266 -29.86 14.45 0.00
N ASN A 267 -31.18 14.52 -0.06
CA ASN A 267 -31.92 14.48 -1.32
C ASN A 267 -31.69 15.79 -2.06
N ILE A 268 -30.97 15.75 -3.16
CA ILE A 268 -30.74 16.90 -4.06
C ILE A 268 -31.99 17.04 -4.93
N THR A 269 -32.92 17.88 -4.52
CA THR A 269 -34.14 18.21 -5.29
C THR A 269 -33.92 19.37 -6.26
N ASP A 270 -32.94 20.22 -6.01
CA ASP A 270 -32.59 21.36 -6.88
C ASP A 270 -31.05 21.46 -7.03
N LEU A 271 -30.56 21.13 -8.21
CA LEU A 271 -29.14 21.15 -8.53
C LEU A 271 -28.54 22.57 -8.42
N MET A 272 -29.29 23.60 -8.86
CA MET A 272 -28.79 24.98 -8.82
C MET A 272 -28.65 25.48 -7.38
N ALA A 273 -29.66 25.25 -6.54
CA ALA A 273 -29.59 25.63 -5.12
C ALA A 273 -28.44 24.89 -4.40
N ALA A 274 -28.21 23.62 -4.71
CA ALA A 274 -27.10 22.83 -4.16
C ALA A 274 -25.73 23.37 -4.59
N LEU A 275 -25.56 23.74 -5.86
CA LEU A 275 -24.32 24.33 -6.38
C LEU A 275 -24.05 25.70 -5.74
N GLU A 276 -25.06 26.57 -5.62
CA GLU A 276 -24.93 27.88 -4.97
C GLU A 276 -24.51 27.75 -3.49
N ALA A 277 -25.16 26.84 -2.75
CA ALA A 277 -24.84 26.58 -1.36
C ALA A 277 -23.37 26.05 -1.23
N SER A 278 -22.95 25.15 -2.11
CA SER A 278 -21.60 24.60 -2.11
C SER A 278 -20.53 25.64 -2.43
N VAL A 279 -20.77 26.53 -3.41
CA VAL A 279 -19.87 27.66 -3.73
C VAL A 279 -19.75 28.61 -2.53
N SER A 280 -20.86 28.88 -1.85
CA SER A 280 -20.89 29.76 -0.67
C SER A 280 -20.09 29.14 0.49
N ALA A 281 -20.27 27.85 0.76
CA ALA A 281 -19.51 27.09 1.77
C ALA A 281 -18.01 27.09 1.48
N ALA A 282 -17.62 26.74 0.26
CA ALA A 282 -16.20 26.71 -0.15
C ALA A 282 -15.50 28.08 -0.03
N ARG A 283 -16.24 29.18 -0.24
CA ARG A 283 -15.71 30.53 -0.03
C ARG A 283 -15.54 30.88 1.45
N GLN A 284 -16.44 30.39 2.31
CA GLN A 284 -16.34 30.60 3.77
C GLN A 284 -15.18 29.81 4.36
N ASP A 285 -14.98 28.55 3.95
CA ASP A 285 -13.89 27.72 4.40
C ASP A 285 -12.52 28.30 4.01
N ARG A 286 -12.38 28.84 2.79
CA ARG A 286 -11.14 29.54 2.38
C ARG A 286 -10.87 30.79 3.21
N LYS A 287 -11.89 31.56 3.59
CA LYS A 287 -11.73 32.72 4.47
C LYS A 287 -11.32 32.30 5.88
N ALA A 288 -11.93 31.24 6.41
CA ALA A 288 -11.59 30.71 7.73
C ALA A 288 -10.15 30.18 7.80
N VAL A 289 -9.65 29.54 6.72
CA VAL A 289 -8.26 29.08 6.61
C VAL A 289 -7.29 30.27 6.46
N ALA A 290 -7.66 31.33 5.75
CA ALA A 290 -6.82 32.50 5.58
C ALA A 290 -6.72 33.35 6.87
N ASP A 291 -7.78 33.37 7.69
CA ASP A 291 -7.83 34.09 8.95
C ASP A 291 -7.33 33.28 10.16
N ALA A 292 -7.02 32.00 9.99
CA ALA A 292 -6.46 31.18 11.05
C ALA A 292 -4.99 31.58 11.30
N PRO A 293 -4.61 31.94 12.55
CA PRO A 293 -3.22 32.28 12.85
C PRO A 293 -2.34 31.07 12.55
N ALA A 294 -1.30 31.29 11.74
CA ALA A 294 -0.34 30.28 11.33
C ALA A 294 0.12 29.47 12.56
N LYS A 295 -0.31 28.22 12.68
CA LYS A 295 0.20 27.30 13.70
C LYS A 295 1.70 27.23 13.55
N ALA A 296 2.42 27.73 14.55
CA ALA A 296 3.88 27.74 14.61
C ALA A 296 4.40 26.34 14.25
N LYS A 297 5.30 26.28 13.26
CA LYS A 297 6.06 25.08 12.93
C LYS A 297 6.71 24.56 14.22
N PRO A 298 6.63 23.25 14.52
CA PRO A 298 7.34 22.72 15.69
C PRO A 298 8.83 23.07 15.54
N ALA A 299 9.36 23.76 16.53
CA ALA A 299 10.76 24.18 16.61
C ALA A 299 11.63 22.92 16.49
N LYS A 300 12.55 22.90 15.52
CA LYS A 300 13.61 21.90 15.42
C LYS A 300 14.31 21.85 16.78
N ALA A 301 14.20 20.73 17.47
CA ALA A 301 14.93 20.46 18.68
C ALA A 301 16.44 20.60 18.37
N THR A 302 17.04 21.62 18.90
CA THR A 302 18.48 21.85 18.87
C THR A 302 19.14 20.75 19.69
N ARG A 303 19.94 19.94 19.04
CA ARG A 303 20.80 18.89 19.60
C ARG A 303 21.75 19.54 20.63
N PRO A 304 21.80 19.07 21.88
CA PRO A 304 22.74 19.63 22.83
C PRO A 304 24.17 19.31 22.41
N THR A 305 24.97 20.35 22.26
CA THR A 305 26.40 20.29 22.04
C THR A 305 27.10 19.63 23.22
N ARG A 306 27.73 18.50 22.96
CA ARG A 306 28.56 17.75 23.90
C ARG A 306 29.79 18.57 24.29
N ALA A 307 29.80 19.06 25.51
CA ALA A 307 30.97 19.74 26.12
C ALA A 307 32.19 18.82 26.08
N LYS A 308 33.30 19.32 25.54
CA LYS A 308 34.63 18.72 25.62
C LYS A 308 35.05 18.67 27.10
N LYS A 309 35.25 17.47 27.64
CA LYS A 309 35.96 17.27 28.90
C LYS A 309 37.43 16.99 28.57
N ALA A 310 38.28 17.84 29.13
CA ALA A 310 39.72 17.83 28.94
C ALA A 310 40.36 16.53 29.45
N GLU A 311 41.38 16.10 28.74
CA GLU A 311 42.33 15.05 29.12
C GLU A 311 43.06 15.40 30.38
N GLU A 312 43.11 14.45 31.32
CA GLU A 312 44.16 14.38 32.35
C GLU A 312 44.88 13.06 32.22
N LYS A 313 46.17 13.19 31.89
CA LYS A 313 47.16 12.11 31.81
C LYS A 313 47.37 11.50 33.16
N ALA A 314 47.24 10.19 33.29
CA ALA A 314 47.90 9.41 34.33
C ALA A 314 48.62 8.23 33.70
N GLU A 315 49.91 8.27 33.80
CA GLU A 315 50.94 7.32 33.41
C GLU A 315 51.03 6.25 34.49
N ALA A 316 51.02 4.96 34.12
CA ALA A 316 51.49 3.86 35.00
C ALA A 316 51.89 2.63 34.14
N PRO A 317 52.80 1.71 34.66
CA PRO A 317 53.95 1.27 33.88
C PRO A 317 53.83 -0.12 33.28
N ARG A 318 54.67 -0.33 32.25
CA ARG A 318 54.93 -1.59 31.57
C ARG A 318 55.41 -2.72 32.52
N GLN A 319 54.72 -3.85 32.56
CA GLN A 319 55.29 -5.13 32.93
C GLN A 319 55.49 -6.05 31.74
N ARG A 320 56.73 -6.33 31.48
CA ARG A 320 57.21 -7.41 30.62
C ARG A 320 56.80 -8.74 31.22
N ARG A 321 56.24 -9.64 30.41
CA ARG A 321 56.30 -11.06 30.67
C ARG A 321 56.81 -11.84 29.47
N ARG A 322 57.84 -12.62 29.81
CA ARG A 322 58.70 -13.49 29.01
C ARG A 322 57.94 -14.61 28.29
N LYS A 323 58.47 -14.93 27.10
CA LYS A 323 58.32 -16.23 26.41
C LYS A 323 58.89 -17.36 27.27
N THR A 324 58.24 -18.49 27.30
CA THR A 324 58.84 -19.85 27.27
C THR A 324 57.82 -20.82 26.76
N ALA A 325 58.25 -21.55 25.85
CA ALA A 325 58.35 -22.85 25.28
C ALA A 325 57.10 -23.30 24.49
#